data_74607b58894f709de06fbb020f816f6f
#
_entry.id   74607b58894f709de06fbb020f816f6f
#
_cell.length_a   1.000
_cell.length_b   1.000
_cell.length_c   1.000
_cell.angle_alpha   90.00
_cell.angle_beta   90.00
_cell.angle_gamma   90.00
#
_symmetry.space_group_name_H-M   'P 1'
#
loop_
_entity.id
_entity.type
_entity.pdbx_description
1 polymer ?
#
loop_
_entity_poly.entity_id
_entity_poly.type
_entity_poly.pdbx_seq_one_letter_code
_entity_poly.pdbx_strand_id
1 'polypeptide(L)'
;MILEREYIRENAVLYARKYAFVRNPLYYTFEGIGGNCTNFVSQCVLAGSCVMNFTPIYGWYYLSLRRRSPSWTGVEFFYDFITMNAGLGPYGETVERELTEIGDVVQLSNDTGDYYHSLLISKIENGEIYICANSNDALDKPLSEYTYAKARFIHIRGVRYDTRYIVECFDSLYSPPLPPVPETENSTNIQNNQE
;
A
#
# COMPACT_ATOMS: atom_id res chain seq x y z
N MET A 1 6.55 15.25 20.41
CA MET A 1 5.74 14.32 21.25
C MET A 1 5.05 13.34 20.32
N ILE A 2 5.15 12.05 20.60
CA ILE A 2 4.44 11.00 19.83
C ILE A 2 3.05 10.88 20.44
N LEU A 3 2.04 11.00 19.59
CA LEU A 3 0.62 10.80 19.90
C LEU A 3 0.05 9.69 19.02
N GLU A 4 -1.12 9.20 19.38
CA GLU A 4 -1.87 8.22 18.60
C GLU A 4 -3.11 8.86 18.00
N ARG A 5 -3.49 8.38 16.81
CA ARG A 5 -4.74 8.71 16.14
C ARG A 5 -5.34 7.49 15.47
N GLU A 6 -6.58 7.60 15.08
CA GLU A 6 -7.28 6.60 14.31
C GLU A 6 -6.64 6.38 12.93
N TYR A 7 -6.65 5.14 12.49
CA TYR A 7 -6.36 4.75 11.12
C TYR A 7 -7.64 4.91 10.28
N ILE A 8 -7.59 5.74 9.25
CA ILE A 8 -8.77 6.05 8.43
C ILE A 8 -8.97 4.93 7.40
N ARG A 9 -9.75 3.94 7.78
CA ARG A 9 -9.98 2.70 7.02
C ARG A 9 -10.60 2.94 5.66
N GLU A 10 -11.55 3.88 5.58
CA GLU A 10 -12.23 4.28 4.36
C GLU A 10 -11.24 4.80 3.31
N ASN A 11 -10.25 5.59 3.72
CA ASN A 11 -9.22 6.11 2.83
C ASN A 11 -8.37 4.98 2.23
N ALA A 12 -8.00 3.99 3.04
CA ALA A 12 -7.27 2.82 2.58
C ALA A 12 -8.08 2.00 1.56
N VAL A 13 -9.37 1.80 1.82
CA VAL A 13 -10.28 1.08 0.92
C VAL A 13 -10.52 1.85 -0.37
N LEU A 14 -10.77 3.16 -0.30
CA LEU A 14 -10.94 4.00 -1.48
C LEU A 14 -9.70 3.97 -2.37
N TYR A 15 -8.52 4.08 -1.74
CA TYR A 15 -7.25 3.95 -2.46
C TYR A 15 -7.12 2.58 -3.13
N ALA A 16 -7.38 1.51 -2.40
CA ALA A 16 -7.27 0.15 -2.90
C ALA A 16 -8.18 -0.09 -4.10
N ARG A 17 -9.44 0.33 -4.03
CA ARG A 17 -10.39 0.19 -5.14
C ARG A 17 -9.98 0.98 -6.37
N LYS A 18 -9.47 2.19 -6.19
CA LYS A 18 -9.00 3.01 -7.32
C LYS A 18 -7.81 2.39 -8.05
N TYR A 19 -6.87 1.83 -7.29
CA TYR A 19 -5.60 1.36 -7.83
C TYR A 19 -5.47 -0.16 -7.95
N ALA A 20 -6.58 -0.91 -7.82
CA ALA A 20 -6.58 -2.37 -7.95
C ALA A 20 -6.10 -2.84 -9.34
N PHE A 21 -6.56 -2.20 -10.40
CA PHE A 21 -6.24 -2.54 -11.80
C PHE A 21 -5.28 -1.57 -12.49
N VAL A 22 -4.93 -0.48 -11.84
CA VAL A 22 -4.00 0.52 -12.37
C VAL A 22 -2.88 0.77 -11.37
N ARG A 23 -1.79 1.37 -11.83
CA ARG A 23 -0.62 1.68 -10.98
C ARG A 23 -0.60 3.17 -10.68
N ASN A 24 -0.43 3.51 -9.40
CA ASN A 24 -0.25 4.90 -9.01
C ASN A 24 1.13 5.39 -9.50
N PRO A 25 1.20 6.48 -10.30
CA PRO A 25 2.44 6.96 -10.90
C PRO A 25 3.48 7.45 -9.87
N LEU A 26 3.09 7.67 -8.62
CA LEU A 26 4.03 8.04 -7.54
C LEU A 26 4.94 6.89 -7.13
N TYR A 27 4.60 5.65 -7.49
CA TYR A 27 5.30 4.46 -7.03
C TYR A 27 5.81 3.62 -8.20
N TYR A 28 7.01 3.08 -8.02
CA TYR A 28 7.54 2.10 -8.96
C TYR A 28 6.73 0.79 -8.86
N THR A 29 6.45 0.16 -10.00
CA THR A 29 5.83 -1.17 -10.02
C THR A 29 6.92 -2.25 -9.98
N PHE A 30 6.72 -3.22 -9.09
CA PHE A 30 7.64 -4.36 -8.91
C PHE A 30 7.18 -5.62 -9.66
N GLU A 31 6.27 -5.48 -10.60
CA GLU A 31 5.85 -6.58 -11.47
C GLU A 31 7.04 -7.15 -12.23
N GLY A 32 7.16 -8.49 -12.24
CA GLY A 32 8.30 -9.16 -12.84
C GLY A 32 9.59 -9.17 -12.00
N ILE A 33 9.61 -8.47 -10.86
CA ILE A 33 10.77 -8.38 -9.95
C ILE A 33 10.36 -8.75 -8.50
N GLY A 34 9.66 -9.86 -8.32
CA GLY A 34 9.24 -10.34 -7.00
C GLY A 34 7.80 -10.00 -6.60
N GLY A 35 7.05 -9.27 -7.43
CA GLY A 35 5.64 -8.96 -7.20
C GLY A 35 5.37 -7.61 -6.55
N ASN A 36 4.16 -7.09 -6.76
CA ASN A 36 3.75 -5.74 -6.35
C ASN A 36 2.78 -5.73 -5.15
N CYS A 37 2.41 -6.90 -4.62
CA CYS A 37 1.33 -7.04 -3.64
C CYS A 37 1.58 -6.23 -2.36
N THR A 38 2.74 -6.38 -1.73
CA THR A 38 3.05 -5.64 -0.49
C THR A 38 3.31 -4.16 -0.75
N ASN A 39 3.91 -3.80 -1.91
CA ASN A 39 4.01 -2.40 -2.33
C ASN A 39 2.64 -1.74 -2.44
N PHE A 40 1.66 -2.42 -3.03
CA PHE A 40 0.29 -1.93 -3.14
C PHE A 40 -0.39 -1.81 -1.77
N VAL A 41 -0.32 -2.85 -0.93
CA VAL A 41 -0.88 -2.81 0.42
C VAL A 41 -0.25 -1.70 1.26
N SER A 42 1.07 -1.48 1.14
CA SER A 42 1.74 -0.36 1.81
C SER A 42 1.19 0.99 1.37
N GLN A 43 0.89 1.18 0.08
CA GLN A 43 0.26 2.40 -0.42
C GLN A 43 -1.16 2.59 0.16
N CYS A 44 -1.95 1.53 0.23
CA CYS A 44 -3.29 1.56 0.82
C CYS A 44 -3.22 1.93 2.32
N VAL A 45 -2.33 1.29 3.06
CA VAL A 45 -2.12 1.60 4.49
C VAL A 45 -1.60 3.02 4.69
N LEU A 46 -0.75 3.52 3.79
CA LEU A 46 -0.32 4.92 3.82
C LEU A 46 -1.49 5.88 3.58
N ALA A 47 -2.39 5.58 2.67
CA ALA A 47 -3.57 6.40 2.41
C ALA A 47 -4.46 6.55 3.66
N GLY A 48 -4.54 5.51 4.50
CA GLY A 48 -5.27 5.55 5.77
C GLY A 48 -4.48 6.11 6.95
N SER A 49 -3.14 6.07 6.89
CA SER A 49 -2.28 6.48 8.01
C SER A 49 -1.60 7.82 7.84
N CYS A 50 -1.22 8.20 6.63
CA CYS A 50 -0.46 9.40 6.29
C CYS A 50 0.85 9.59 7.08
N VAL A 51 1.40 8.54 7.65
CA VAL A 51 2.65 8.62 8.45
C VAL A 51 3.56 7.46 8.06
N MET A 52 4.72 7.79 7.50
CA MET A 52 5.80 6.85 7.28
C MET A 52 6.75 6.81 8.48
N ASN A 53 7.46 5.70 8.65
CA ASN A 53 8.54 5.55 9.62
C ASN A 53 9.89 5.48 8.90
N PHE A 54 10.68 6.52 9.03
CA PHE A 54 11.98 6.65 8.35
C PHE A 54 13.15 6.02 9.11
N THR A 55 12.90 5.18 10.10
CA THR A 55 13.98 4.43 10.78
C THR A 55 14.70 3.57 9.73
N PRO A 56 16.02 3.69 9.59
CA PRO A 56 16.76 2.89 8.61
C PRO A 56 16.56 1.39 8.84
N ILE A 57 16.35 0.63 7.75
CA ILE A 57 16.13 -0.83 7.69
C ILE A 57 14.82 -1.26 8.36
N TYR A 58 14.57 -0.87 9.60
CA TYR A 58 13.44 -1.32 10.43
C TYR A 58 12.19 -0.43 10.32
N GLY A 59 12.27 0.69 9.60
CA GLY A 59 11.14 1.56 9.35
C GLY A 59 10.23 1.07 8.22
N TRP A 60 9.27 1.90 7.88
CA TRP A 60 8.31 1.63 6.79
C TRP A 60 8.11 2.91 6.00
N TYR A 61 8.75 2.99 4.84
CA TYR A 61 8.74 4.19 4.00
C TYR A 61 9.07 3.88 2.53
N TYR A 62 8.64 4.78 1.65
CA TYR A 62 9.00 4.81 0.25
C TYR A 62 9.29 6.25 -0.18
N LEU A 63 10.47 6.49 -0.74
CA LEU A 63 10.87 7.75 -1.36
C LEU A 63 11.16 7.58 -2.86
N SER A 64 11.65 6.43 -3.26
CA SER A 64 11.91 6.05 -4.66
C SER A 64 12.20 4.55 -4.76
N LEU A 65 12.34 4.03 -5.97
CA LEU A 65 12.75 2.64 -6.22
C LEU A 65 13.96 2.21 -5.36
N ARG A 66 14.98 3.07 -5.23
CA ARG A 66 16.23 2.75 -4.50
C ARG A 66 16.24 3.23 -3.05
N ARG A 67 15.25 4.01 -2.65
CA ARG A 67 15.14 4.61 -1.31
C ARG A 67 13.80 4.23 -0.68
N ARG A 68 13.68 2.99 -0.29
CA ARG A 68 12.55 2.44 0.44
C ARG A 68 13.05 1.45 1.50
N SER A 69 12.23 1.20 2.50
CA SER A 69 12.51 0.15 3.49
C SER A 69 12.14 -1.24 2.95
N PRO A 70 12.74 -2.31 3.46
CA PRO A 70 12.33 -3.68 3.15
C PRO A 70 10.86 -3.95 3.47
N SER A 71 10.34 -3.38 4.55
CA SER A 71 8.95 -3.50 4.99
C SER A 71 7.92 -2.91 4.02
N TRP A 72 8.33 -1.99 3.14
CA TRP A 72 7.44 -1.42 2.14
C TRP A 72 7.06 -2.42 1.04
N THR A 73 7.94 -3.37 0.71
CA THR A 73 7.76 -4.31 -0.41
C THR A 73 7.82 -5.78 -0.03
N GLY A 74 8.30 -6.13 1.15
CA GLY A 74 8.47 -7.52 1.59
C GLY A 74 7.36 -7.97 2.53
N VAL A 75 6.77 -9.14 2.26
CA VAL A 75 5.60 -9.67 2.98
C VAL A 75 5.89 -9.83 4.47
N GLU A 76 6.97 -10.53 4.84
CA GLU A 76 7.35 -10.75 6.24
C GLU A 76 7.81 -9.46 6.91
N PHE A 77 8.61 -8.65 6.22
CA PHE A 77 9.07 -7.36 6.77
C PHE A 77 7.93 -6.39 7.04
N PHE A 78 6.87 -6.40 6.22
CA PHE A 78 5.66 -5.62 6.45
C PHE A 78 4.94 -6.10 7.71
N TYR A 79 4.78 -7.41 7.86
CA TYR A 79 4.17 -8.02 9.02
C TYR A 79 4.92 -7.65 10.30
N ASP A 80 6.23 -7.87 10.31
CA ASP A 80 7.09 -7.54 11.45
C ASP A 80 6.99 -6.05 11.81
N PHE A 81 7.01 -5.17 10.79
CA PHE A 81 6.88 -3.75 11.04
C PHE A 81 5.53 -3.42 11.71
N ILE A 82 4.41 -3.85 11.14
CA ILE A 82 3.09 -3.48 11.67
C ILE A 82 2.90 -4.03 13.09
N THR A 83 3.31 -5.27 13.36
CA THR A 83 3.05 -5.93 14.64
C THR A 83 4.04 -5.56 15.75
N MET A 84 5.22 -5.06 15.40
CA MET A 84 6.25 -4.69 16.38
C MET A 84 6.53 -3.18 16.44
N ASN A 85 5.87 -2.35 15.61
CA ASN A 85 6.14 -0.92 15.58
C ASN A 85 5.75 -0.23 16.88
N ALA A 86 6.75 0.26 17.62
CA ALA A 86 6.57 1.11 18.79
C ALA A 86 6.87 2.61 18.49
N GLY A 87 7.29 2.91 17.24
CA GLY A 87 7.63 4.25 16.77
C GLY A 87 6.51 4.92 15.96
N LEU A 88 6.89 5.86 15.11
CA LEU A 88 5.96 6.53 14.20
C LEU A 88 5.40 5.57 13.15
N GLY A 89 4.21 5.89 12.62
CA GLY A 89 3.54 5.13 11.58
C GLY A 89 2.41 4.24 12.07
N PRO A 90 1.81 3.44 11.17
CA PRO A 90 0.77 2.49 11.50
C PRO A 90 1.32 1.38 12.41
N TYR A 91 0.46 0.86 13.28
CA TYR A 91 0.74 -0.30 14.12
C TYR A 91 -0.50 -1.18 14.27
N GLY A 92 -0.29 -2.43 14.56
CA GLY A 92 -1.37 -3.40 14.61
C GLY A 92 -0.96 -4.70 15.28
N GLU A 93 -1.81 -5.70 15.14
CA GLU A 93 -1.62 -7.03 15.70
C GLU A 93 -2.25 -8.10 14.82
N THR A 94 -1.86 -9.35 15.02
CA THR A 94 -2.54 -10.49 14.43
C THR A 94 -3.84 -10.77 15.19
N VAL A 95 -4.92 -10.97 14.43
CA VAL A 95 -6.24 -11.27 14.98
C VAL A 95 -6.85 -12.50 14.30
N GLU A 96 -7.88 -13.05 14.90
CA GLU A 96 -8.73 -14.05 14.24
C GLU A 96 -9.55 -13.41 13.12
N ARG A 97 -9.95 -14.23 12.14
CA ARG A 97 -10.69 -13.78 10.94
C ARG A 97 -11.92 -12.93 11.28
N GLU A 98 -12.63 -13.32 12.33
CA GLU A 98 -13.90 -12.71 12.75
C GLU A 98 -13.73 -11.31 13.35
N LEU A 99 -12.50 -10.97 13.75
CA LEU A 99 -12.14 -9.68 14.35
C LEU A 99 -11.56 -8.69 13.32
N THR A 100 -11.56 -9.08 12.04
CA THR A 100 -11.05 -8.20 10.97
C THR A 100 -12.05 -7.12 10.60
N GLU A 101 -11.53 -6.01 10.15
CA GLU A 101 -12.30 -4.89 9.62
C GLU A 101 -11.84 -4.52 8.20
N ILE A 102 -12.65 -3.73 7.51
CA ILE A 102 -12.21 -3.14 6.23
C ILE A 102 -10.93 -2.30 6.44
N GLY A 103 -10.04 -2.30 5.46
CA GLY A 103 -8.74 -1.62 5.58
C GLY A 103 -7.67 -2.43 6.32
N ASP A 104 -8.01 -3.59 6.90
CA ASP A 104 -7.04 -4.55 7.43
C ASP A 104 -6.34 -5.31 6.32
N VAL A 105 -5.29 -6.03 6.67
CA VAL A 105 -4.44 -6.75 5.72
C VAL A 105 -4.55 -8.26 5.94
N VAL A 106 -4.69 -9.00 4.84
CA VAL A 106 -4.56 -10.47 4.84
C VAL A 106 -3.26 -10.84 4.16
N GLN A 107 -2.53 -11.78 4.73
CA GLN A 107 -1.39 -12.39 4.07
C GLN A 107 -1.59 -13.89 3.92
N LEU A 108 -1.27 -14.40 2.72
CA LEU A 108 -1.47 -15.80 2.34
C LEU A 108 -0.15 -16.54 2.28
N SER A 109 -0.13 -17.78 2.79
CA SER A 109 1.03 -18.66 2.72
C SER A 109 0.85 -19.78 1.69
N ASN A 110 1.99 -20.29 1.21
CA ASN A 110 2.08 -21.51 0.45
C ASN A 110 2.11 -22.75 1.36
N ASP A 111 2.20 -23.93 0.77
CA ASP A 111 2.24 -25.21 1.49
C ASP A 111 3.51 -25.41 2.33
N THR A 112 4.59 -24.68 2.04
CA THR A 112 5.82 -24.69 2.87
C THR A 112 5.70 -23.80 4.10
N GLY A 113 4.65 -23.00 4.17
CA GLY A 113 4.38 -22.08 5.28
C GLY A 113 4.93 -20.68 5.08
N ASP A 114 5.54 -20.41 3.92
CA ASP A 114 6.06 -19.08 3.60
C ASP A 114 4.92 -18.15 3.17
N TYR A 115 4.80 -17.01 3.82
CA TYR A 115 3.85 -15.97 3.40
C TYR A 115 4.39 -15.22 2.19
N TYR A 116 3.63 -15.24 1.11
CA TYR A 116 4.10 -14.75 -0.20
C TYR A 116 3.21 -13.66 -0.80
N HIS A 117 2.01 -13.44 -0.26
CA HIS A 117 1.04 -12.52 -0.85
C HIS A 117 0.36 -11.67 0.20
N SER A 118 0.24 -10.36 -0.07
CA SER A 118 -0.45 -9.39 0.79
C SER A 118 -1.66 -8.81 0.07
N LEU A 119 -2.79 -8.74 0.75
CA LEU A 119 -4.10 -8.32 0.26
C LEU A 119 -4.70 -7.29 1.21
N LEU A 120 -5.44 -6.30 0.69
CA LEU A 120 -6.20 -5.37 1.53
C LEU A 120 -7.67 -5.80 1.60
N ILE A 121 -8.24 -5.86 2.80
CA ILE A 121 -9.67 -6.12 2.99
C ILE A 121 -10.45 -4.88 2.55
N SER A 122 -11.26 -5.02 1.50
CA SER A 122 -12.02 -3.91 0.92
C SER A 122 -13.50 -3.92 1.32
N LYS A 123 -14.03 -5.10 1.68
CA LYS A 123 -15.44 -5.30 2.06
C LYS A 123 -15.57 -6.55 2.92
N ILE A 124 -16.52 -6.53 3.85
CA ILE A 124 -16.97 -7.73 4.59
C ILE A 124 -18.48 -7.78 4.49
N GLU A 125 -19.03 -8.87 3.99
CA GLU A 125 -20.46 -9.02 3.78
C GLU A 125 -20.89 -10.47 4.00
N ASN A 126 -21.89 -10.71 4.85
CA ASN A 126 -22.41 -12.04 5.20
C ASN A 126 -21.31 -13.05 5.64
N GLY A 127 -20.27 -12.58 6.36
CA GLY A 127 -19.14 -13.40 6.81
C GLY A 127 -18.09 -13.68 5.72
N GLU A 128 -18.30 -13.25 4.47
CA GLU A 128 -17.29 -13.31 3.42
C GLU A 128 -16.43 -12.05 3.43
N ILE A 129 -15.12 -12.24 3.29
CA ILE A 129 -14.13 -11.18 3.16
C ILE A 129 -13.84 -10.98 1.68
N TYR A 130 -13.91 -9.74 1.24
CA TYR A 130 -13.52 -9.32 -0.11
C TYR A 130 -12.23 -8.50 -0.05
N ILE A 131 -11.38 -8.69 -1.04
CA ILE A 131 -10.06 -8.07 -1.04
C ILE A 131 -9.79 -7.29 -2.33
N CYS A 132 -8.88 -6.32 -2.22
CA CYS A 132 -8.17 -5.74 -3.34
C CYS A 132 -6.71 -6.19 -3.33
N ALA A 133 -6.17 -6.46 -4.52
CA ALA A 133 -4.79 -6.89 -4.72
C ALA A 133 -4.20 -6.29 -6.00
N ASN A 134 -2.86 -6.22 -6.00
CA ASN A 134 -2.08 -5.76 -7.12
C ASN A 134 -0.85 -6.68 -7.24
N SER A 135 -0.67 -7.34 -8.36
CA SER A 135 -0.11 -8.62 -8.72
C SER A 135 -1.19 -9.71 -8.61
N ASN A 136 -1.61 -10.25 -9.74
CA ASN A 136 -2.88 -10.95 -9.90
C ASN A 136 -4.04 -10.04 -9.49
N ASP A 137 -4.15 -8.93 -10.20
CA ASP A 137 -5.04 -7.80 -9.90
C ASP A 137 -6.45 -8.24 -9.54
N ALA A 138 -6.95 -7.73 -8.43
CA ALA A 138 -8.28 -8.06 -7.93
C ALA A 138 -8.94 -6.83 -7.30
N LEU A 139 -10.23 -6.65 -7.61
CA LEU A 139 -11.10 -5.64 -7.03
C LEU A 139 -12.31 -6.33 -6.39
N ASP A 140 -12.47 -6.14 -5.08
CA ASP A 140 -13.57 -6.73 -4.31
C ASP A 140 -13.76 -8.24 -4.60
N LYS A 141 -12.63 -8.99 -4.72
CA LYS A 141 -12.66 -10.42 -4.98
C LYS A 141 -12.85 -11.19 -3.69
N PRO A 142 -13.76 -12.18 -3.61
CA PRO A 142 -13.92 -13.02 -2.43
C PRO A 142 -12.62 -13.73 -2.06
N LEU A 143 -12.25 -13.69 -0.77
CA LEU A 143 -11.07 -14.39 -0.25
C LEU A 143 -11.22 -15.91 -0.42
N SER A 144 -12.44 -16.43 -0.39
CA SER A 144 -12.76 -17.85 -0.61
C SER A 144 -12.39 -18.35 -2.01
N GLU A 145 -12.18 -17.46 -2.99
CA GLU A 145 -11.71 -17.82 -4.33
C GLU A 145 -10.19 -17.96 -4.47
N TYR A 146 -9.44 -17.73 -3.39
CA TYR A 146 -8.01 -17.92 -3.37
C TYR A 146 -7.63 -19.31 -2.85
N THR A 147 -6.61 -19.91 -3.44
CA THR A 147 -6.00 -21.14 -2.94
C THR A 147 -4.77 -20.77 -2.11
N TYR A 148 -4.74 -21.17 -0.86
CA TYR A 148 -3.64 -20.93 0.07
C TYR A 148 -3.59 -21.99 1.17
N ALA A 149 -2.44 -22.21 1.78
CA ALA A 149 -2.31 -23.14 2.90
C ALA A 149 -2.78 -22.52 4.21
N LYS A 150 -2.37 -21.28 4.47
CA LYS A 150 -2.77 -20.50 5.67
C LYS A 150 -2.98 -19.04 5.31
N ALA A 151 -3.85 -18.38 6.06
CA ALA A 151 -3.98 -16.93 6.05
C ALA A 151 -3.66 -16.38 7.45
N ARG A 152 -3.01 -15.22 7.52
CA ARG A 152 -2.93 -14.42 8.73
C ARG A 152 -3.59 -13.06 8.51
N PHE A 153 -4.29 -12.60 9.51
CA PHE A 153 -5.04 -11.37 9.47
C PHE A 153 -4.36 -10.34 10.36
N ILE A 154 -4.06 -9.19 9.82
CA ILE A 154 -3.33 -8.11 10.48
C ILE A 154 -4.28 -6.95 10.65
N HIS A 155 -4.73 -6.73 11.88
CA HIS A 155 -5.61 -5.64 12.25
C HIS A 155 -4.80 -4.37 12.53
N ILE A 156 -5.06 -3.31 11.78
CA ILE A 156 -4.41 -2.00 11.96
C ILE A 156 -5.15 -1.27 13.08
N ARG A 157 -4.51 -1.16 14.25
CA ARG A 157 -5.11 -0.55 15.45
C ARG A 157 -5.10 0.96 15.45
N GLY A 158 -4.11 1.55 14.81
CA GLY A 158 -3.97 3.01 14.83
C GLY A 158 -2.68 3.48 14.19
N VAL A 159 -2.42 4.77 14.38
CA VAL A 159 -1.28 5.46 13.80
C VAL A 159 -0.60 6.31 14.86
N ARG A 160 0.72 6.13 15.04
CA ARG A 160 1.54 7.02 15.87
C ARG A 160 2.15 8.12 15.03
N TYR A 161 2.01 9.36 15.47
CA TYR A 161 2.50 10.53 14.75
C TYR A 161 3.20 11.52 15.68
N ASP A 162 4.06 12.35 15.10
CA ASP A 162 4.68 13.47 15.81
C ASP A 162 3.93 14.75 15.49
N THR A 163 3.52 15.49 16.50
CA THR A 163 2.75 16.75 16.36
C THR A 163 3.46 17.83 15.55
N ARG A 164 4.78 17.70 15.38
CA ARG A 164 5.58 18.61 14.53
C ARG A 164 5.35 18.37 13.03
N TYR A 165 4.81 17.21 12.67
CA TYR A 165 4.61 16.75 11.29
C TYR A 165 3.17 16.29 11.12
N ILE A 166 2.23 17.25 11.06
CA ILE A 166 0.84 16.94 10.70
C ILE A 166 0.81 16.82 9.17
N VAL A 167 0.56 15.62 8.69
CA VAL A 167 0.49 15.35 7.25
C VAL A 167 -0.90 14.84 6.92
N GLU A 168 -1.63 15.61 6.13
CA GLU A 168 -2.76 15.12 5.35
C GLU A 168 -2.22 14.72 3.99
N CYS A 169 -2.34 13.46 3.62
CA CYS A 169 -1.72 12.93 2.41
C CYS A 169 -2.72 12.35 1.43
N PHE A 170 -3.93 12.05 1.87
CA PHE A 170 -4.87 11.24 1.10
C PHE A 170 -5.14 11.83 -0.28
N ASP A 171 -5.48 13.09 -0.39
CA ASP A 171 -5.79 13.73 -1.68
C ASP A 171 -4.64 13.66 -2.66
N SER A 172 -3.42 13.91 -2.19
CA SER A 172 -2.20 13.83 -3.02
C SER A 172 -1.83 12.41 -3.45
N LEU A 173 -2.18 11.41 -2.65
CA LEU A 173 -2.00 10.00 -2.98
C LEU A 173 -3.11 9.48 -3.89
N TYR A 174 -4.33 9.89 -3.61
CA TYR A 174 -5.52 9.44 -4.33
C TYR A 174 -5.60 10.07 -5.73
N SER A 175 -5.25 11.33 -5.88
CA SER A 175 -5.24 12.06 -7.15
C SER A 175 -3.92 12.82 -7.33
N PRO A 176 -2.82 12.09 -7.57
CA PRO A 176 -1.52 12.74 -7.75
C PRO A 176 -1.55 13.69 -8.95
N PRO A 177 -0.86 14.83 -8.88
CA PRO A 177 -0.71 15.70 -10.04
C PRO A 177 -0.05 14.92 -11.16
N LEU A 178 -0.59 15.06 -12.38
CA LEU A 178 0.01 14.48 -13.56
C LEU A 178 1.43 15.05 -13.73
N PRO A 179 2.40 14.24 -14.14
CA PRO A 179 3.70 14.76 -14.52
C PRO A 179 3.53 15.81 -15.62
N PRO A 180 4.32 16.89 -15.62
CA PRO A 180 4.24 17.89 -16.69
C PRO A 180 4.38 17.20 -18.05
N VAL A 181 3.45 17.51 -18.95
CA VAL A 181 3.53 17.03 -20.34
C VAL A 181 4.85 17.56 -20.90
N PRO A 182 5.74 16.71 -21.44
CA PRO A 182 6.94 17.21 -22.10
C PRO A 182 6.52 18.24 -23.17
N GLU A 183 7.04 19.45 -23.09
CA GLU A 183 6.85 20.41 -24.17
C GLU A 183 7.39 19.76 -25.46
N THR A 184 6.49 19.49 -26.39
CA THR A 184 6.89 19.07 -27.74
C THR A 184 7.69 20.22 -28.30
N GLU A 185 9.00 20.05 -28.48
CA GLU A 185 9.81 20.99 -29.25
C GLU A 185 9.11 21.20 -30.59
N ASN A 186 8.52 22.38 -30.74
CA ASN A 186 7.97 22.83 -32.00
C ASN A 186 9.13 22.91 -33.01
N SER A 187 9.17 21.93 -33.88
CA SER A 187 10.02 21.92 -35.06
C SER A 187 9.56 23.02 -36.03
N THR A 188 9.88 24.25 -35.73
CA THR A 188 9.80 25.36 -36.66
C THR A 188 11.22 25.73 -37.09
N ASN A 189 11.74 25.00 -38.08
CA ASN A 189 12.80 25.48 -38.94
C ASN A 189 12.62 24.88 -40.34
N ILE A 190 11.58 25.36 -41.02
CA ILE A 190 11.59 25.35 -42.49
C ILE A 190 12.18 26.70 -42.90
N GLN A 191 13.49 26.76 -43.05
CA GLN A 191 14.11 27.85 -43.82
C GLN A 191 14.03 27.51 -45.28
N ASN A 192 13.20 28.29 -45.96
CA ASN A 192 13.25 28.47 -47.40
C ASN A 192 14.64 28.98 -47.81
N ASN A 193 15.34 28.20 -48.60
CA ASN A 193 16.36 28.72 -49.49
C ASN A 193 15.90 28.48 -50.92
N GLN A 194 15.27 29.51 -51.51
CA GLN A 194 15.29 29.77 -52.92
C GLN A 194 16.26 30.94 -53.13
N GLU A 195 17.36 30.67 -53.78
CA GLU A 195 17.98 31.44 -54.85
C GLU A 195 19.28 30.73 -55.28
#